data_566ef2d13c7db6e2f8999ab06acf0b8b
#
_entry.id   566ef2d13c7db6e2f8999ab06acf0b8b
#
_cell.length_a   1.000
_cell.length_b   1.000
_cell.length_c   1.000
_cell.angle_alpha   90.00
_cell.angle_beta   90.00
_cell.angle_gamma   90.00
#
_symmetry.space_group_name_H-M   'P 1'
#
loop_
_entity.id
_entity.type
_entity.pdbx_description
1 polymer ?
#
loop_
_entity_poly.entity_id
_entity_poly.type
_entity_poly.pdbx_seq_one_letter_code
_entity_poly.pdbx_strand_id
1 'polypeptide(L)'
;MKPWVLSGLLGFTTLIGGCAKPPPTSVAAPRLALAAEARAPCALHMLPSQPTLSDLEIGYVTRGAQIVACDAARRLAVETYEAQQALTPPPVR
;
A
#
# COMPACT_ATOMS: atom_id res chain seq x y z
N MET A 1 41.70 51.28 -52.39
CA MET A 1 40.31 50.86 -52.29
C MET A 1 40.24 49.45 -51.74
N LYS A 2 39.81 49.34 -50.57
CA LYS A 2 39.83 48.09 -49.86
C LYS A 2 38.43 47.52 -49.81
N PRO A 3 38.14 46.30 -50.29
CA PRO A 3 36.89 45.65 -50.02
C PRO A 3 36.92 45.16 -48.58
N TRP A 4 36.11 45.71 -47.79
CA TRP A 4 35.86 45.21 -46.45
C TRP A 4 34.98 44.00 -46.56
N VAL A 5 35.62 42.88 -46.50
CA VAL A 5 34.92 41.65 -46.30
C VAL A 5 34.65 41.54 -44.81
N LEU A 6 33.51 42.02 -44.39
CA LEU A 6 32.97 41.73 -43.08
C LEU A 6 32.41 40.32 -43.14
N SER A 7 33.27 39.36 -42.86
CA SER A 7 32.86 38.02 -42.53
C SER A 7 32.14 38.06 -41.19
N GLY A 8 30.86 38.30 -41.28
CA GLY A 8 29.98 38.07 -40.16
C GLY A 8 29.88 36.57 -39.91
N LEU A 9 30.72 36.10 -39.00
CA LEU A 9 30.55 34.77 -38.46
C LEU A 9 29.31 34.81 -37.56
N LEU A 10 28.17 34.55 -38.18
CA LEU A 10 26.95 34.23 -37.41
C LEU A 10 27.21 32.90 -36.71
N GLY A 11 27.70 33.00 -35.50
CA GLY A 11 27.67 31.85 -34.58
C GLY A 11 26.25 31.42 -34.36
N PHE A 12 25.83 30.42 -35.07
CA PHE A 12 24.59 29.75 -34.83
C PHE A 12 24.78 28.89 -33.58
N THR A 13 24.67 29.52 -32.42
CA THR A 13 24.52 28.77 -31.17
C THR A 13 23.16 28.09 -31.20
N THR A 14 23.12 26.90 -31.70
CA THR A 14 22.01 26.02 -31.50
C THR A 14 21.94 25.74 -30.01
N LEU A 15 21.14 26.53 -29.33
CA LEU A 15 20.63 26.14 -28.02
C LEU A 15 19.81 24.88 -28.22
N ILE A 16 20.46 23.73 -28.12
CA ILE A 16 19.79 22.47 -27.92
C ILE A 16 19.23 22.57 -26.50
N GLY A 17 18.10 23.25 -26.39
CA GLY A 17 17.26 23.13 -25.22
C GLY A 17 16.82 21.70 -25.15
N GLY A 18 17.62 20.85 -24.52
CA GLY A 18 17.17 19.52 -24.17
C GLY A 18 15.95 19.70 -23.31
N CYS A 19 14.79 19.38 -23.85
CA CYS A 19 13.63 19.14 -23.03
C CYS A 19 13.93 17.91 -22.20
N ALA A 20 14.71 18.09 -21.14
CA ALA A 20 14.79 17.12 -20.10
C ALA A 20 13.38 17.08 -19.49
N LYS A 21 12.59 16.10 -19.89
CA LYS A 21 11.37 15.78 -19.15
C LYS A 21 11.80 15.53 -17.72
N PRO A 22 11.26 16.30 -16.75
CA PRO A 22 11.54 15.96 -15.36
C PRO A 22 11.19 14.48 -15.16
N PRO A 23 12.04 13.71 -14.45
CA PRO A 23 11.73 12.33 -14.17
C PRO A 23 10.33 12.30 -13.60
N PRO A 24 9.44 11.37 -14.06
CA PRO A 24 8.12 11.28 -13.49
C PRO A 24 8.31 11.12 -11.99
N THR A 25 7.87 12.11 -11.23
CA THR A 25 7.73 11.98 -9.80
C THR A 25 6.75 10.84 -9.62
N SER A 26 7.28 9.66 -9.34
CA SER A 26 6.43 8.55 -8.92
C SER A 26 5.82 8.96 -7.60
N VAL A 27 4.61 9.52 -7.68
CA VAL A 27 3.79 9.73 -6.49
C VAL A 27 3.53 8.33 -5.96
N ALA A 28 4.15 8.02 -4.82
CA ALA A 28 3.90 6.75 -4.16
C ALA A 28 2.39 6.62 -3.91
N ALA A 29 1.81 5.50 -4.30
CA ALA A 29 0.40 5.24 -4.04
C ALA A 29 0.13 5.40 -2.54
N PRO A 30 -0.98 6.03 -2.15
CA PRO A 30 -1.32 6.19 -0.75
C PRO A 30 -1.41 4.82 -0.09
N ARG A 31 -0.80 4.69 1.08
CA ARG A 31 -0.88 3.46 1.86
C ARG A 31 -2.04 3.55 2.83
N LEU A 32 -2.93 2.58 2.75
CA LEU A 32 -4.01 2.45 3.70
C LEU A 32 -3.49 1.89 5.02
N ALA A 33 -3.96 2.45 6.12
CA ALA A 33 -3.65 1.95 7.44
C ALA A 33 -4.54 0.75 7.77
N LEU A 34 -3.91 -0.34 8.21
CA LEU A 34 -4.66 -1.49 8.71
C LEU A 34 -5.22 -1.17 10.10
N ALA A 35 -6.51 -1.43 10.30
CA ALA A 35 -7.18 -1.24 11.57
C ALA A 35 -6.49 -2.05 12.70
N ALA A 36 -6.49 -1.50 13.91
CA ALA A 36 -5.87 -2.15 15.07
C ALA A 36 -6.46 -3.53 15.34
N GLU A 37 -7.77 -3.68 15.16
CA GLU A 37 -8.49 -4.94 15.32
C GLU A 37 -8.00 -6.03 14.38
N ALA A 38 -7.64 -5.64 13.14
CA ALA A 38 -7.11 -6.58 12.16
C ALA A 38 -5.66 -7.02 12.45
N ARG A 39 -4.96 -6.29 13.31
CA ARG A 39 -3.59 -6.63 13.75
C ARG A 39 -3.58 -7.46 15.01
N ALA A 40 -4.66 -7.44 15.76
CA ALA A 40 -4.75 -8.17 17.02
C ALA A 40 -4.69 -9.68 16.78
N PRO A 41 -3.89 -10.42 17.54
CA PRO A 41 -3.87 -11.87 17.43
C PRO A 41 -5.21 -12.46 17.89
N CYS A 42 -5.63 -13.52 17.20
CA CYS A 42 -6.81 -14.27 17.60
C CYS A 42 -6.47 -15.21 18.77
N ALA A 43 -6.76 -14.79 19.98
CA ALA A 43 -6.60 -15.63 21.16
C ALA A 43 -7.90 -16.38 21.43
N LEU A 44 -7.84 -17.71 21.45
CA LEU A 44 -8.98 -18.55 21.78
C LEU A 44 -8.97 -18.90 23.25
N HIS A 45 -10.14 -18.96 23.84
CA HIS A 45 -10.34 -19.43 25.21
C HIS A 45 -9.76 -20.83 25.41
N MET A 46 -8.96 -20.99 26.45
CA MET A 46 -8.37 -22.27 26.81
C MET A 46 -9.18 -22.90 27.96
N LEU A 47 -9.46 -24.16 27.80
CA LEU A 47 -10.10 -24.94 28.90
C LEU A 47 -9.07 -25.22 30.01
N PRO A 48 -9.50 -25.29 31.27
CA PRO A 48 -8.67 -25.76 32.36
C PRO A 48 -8.22 -27.21 32.13
N SER A 49 -7.20 -27.66 32.84
CA SER A 49 -6.62 -28.99 32.66
C SER A 49 -7.60 -30.13 32.99
N GLN A 50 -8.58 -29.87 33.86
CA GLN A 50 -9.66 -30.80 34.23
C GLN A 50 -11.01 -30.09 34.08
N PRO A 51 -11.51 -29.93 32.85
CA PRO A 51 -12.73 -29.18 32.61
C PRO A 51 -13.96 -29.90 33.11
N THR A 52 -14.86 -29.15 33.71
CA THR A 52 -16.21 -29.59 34.05
C THR A 52 -17.12 -29.46 32.83
N LEU A 53 -18.33 -30.02 32.89
CA LEU A 53 -19.33 -29.83 31.84
C LEU A 53 -19.66 -28.34 31.65
N SER A 54 -19.77 -27.59 32.76
CA SER A 54 -20.01 -26.15 32.71
C SER A 54 -18.85 -25.40 32.00
N ASP A 55 -17.60 -25.78 32.24
CA ASP A 55 -16.44 -25.20 31.55
C ASP A 55 -16.48 -25.47 30.05
N LEU A 56 -16.93 -26.65 29.65
CA LEU A 56 -17.09 -26.99 28.22
C LEU A 56 -18.19 -26.16 27.55
N GLU A 57 -19.33 -25.96 28.22
CA GLU A 57 -20.41 -25.13 27.70
C GLU A 57 -19.99 -23.68 27.57
N ILE A 58 -19.37 -23.12 28.60
CA ILE A 58 -18.84 -21.77 28.57
C ILE A 58 -17.74 -21.63 27.48
N GLY A 59 -16.85 -22.60 27.42
CA GLY A 59 -15.78 -22.63 26.42
C GLY A 59 -16.30 -22.68 24.99
N TYR A 60 -17.36 -23.46 24.75
CA TYR A 60 -18.02 -23.55 23.44
C TYR A 60 -18.56 -22.18 22.98
N VAL A 61 -19.37 -21.53 23.83
CA VAL A 61 -19.97 -20.23 23.53
C VAL A 61 -18.90 -19.16 23.37
N THR A 62 -17.92 -19.12 24.27
CA THR A 62 -16.83 -18.13 24.24
C THR A 62 -16.00 -18.28 23.00
N ARG A 63 -15.60 -19.51 22.64
CA ARG A 63 -14.84 -19.75 21.40
C ARG A 63 -15.64 -19.40 20.16
N GLY A 64 -16.91 -19.69 20.12
CA GLY A 64 -17.80 -19.32 19.04
C GLY A 64 -17.78 -17.80 18.79
N ALA A 65 -17.95 -17.01 19.86
CA ALA A 65 -17.87 -15.56 19.78
C ALA A 65 -16.48 -15.05 19.34
N GLN A 66 -15.41 -15.66 19.85
CA GLN A 66 -14.05 -15.31 19.49
C GLN A 66 -13.74 -15.62 18.02
N ILE A 67 -14.24 -16.73 17.49
CA ILE A 67 -14.09 -17.08 16.07
C ILE A 67 -14.79 -16.04 15.19
N VAL A 68 -16.01 -15.64 15.53
CA VAL A 68 -16.74 -14.60 14.79
C VAL A 68 -16.00 -13.27 14.80
N ALA A 69 -15.50 -12.85 15.95
CA ALA A 69 -14.71 -11.62 16.06
C ALA A 69 -13.41 -11.70 15.25
N CYS A 70 -12.74 -12.84 15.27
CA CYS A 70 -11.51 -13.08 14.51
C CYS A 70 -11.79 -13.07 12.99
N ASP A 71 -12.89 -13.65 12.54
CA ASP A 71 -13.28 -13.61 11.12
C ASP A 71 -13.62 -12.18 10.67
N ALA A 72 -14.27 -11.39 11.52
CA ALA A 72 -14.53 -9.98 11.23
C ALA A 72 -13.22 -9.20 11.07
N ALA A 73 -12.25 -9.40 11.95
CA ALA A 73 -10.94 -8.80 11.84
C ALA A 73 -10.19 -9.23 10.56
N ARG A 74 -10.29 -10.50 10.21
CA ARG A 74 -9.76 -11.03 8.95
C ARG A 74 -10.38 -10.33 7.73
N ARG A 75 -11.69 -10.15 7.73
CA ARG A 75 -12.40 -9.44 6.65
C ARG A 75 -11.89 -8.02 6.48
N LEU A 76 -11.71 -7.27 7.57
CA LEU A 76 -11.13 -5.93 7.53
C LEU A 76 -9.75 -5.93 6.88
N ALA A 77 -8.92 -6.91 7.19
CA ALA A 77 -7.59 -7.03 6.59
C ALA A 77 -7.67 -7.30 5.08
N VAL A 78 -8.57 -8.18 4.65
CA VAL A 78 -8.79 -8.52 3.24
C VAL A 78 -9.31 -7.30 2.48
N GLU A 79 -10.34 -6.63 2.99
CA GLU A 79 -10.91 -5.43 2.38
C GLU A 79 -9.87 -4.31 2.26
N THR A 80 -9.05 -4.10 3.29
CA THR A 80 -7.96 -3.12 3.25
C THR A 80 -6.93 -3.49 2.19
N TYR A 81 -6.59 -4.77 2.08
CA TYR A 81 -5.67 -5.26 1.07
C TYR A 81 -6.21 -5.05 -0.35
N GLU A 82 -7.46 -5.41 -0.59
CA GLU A 82 -8.13 -5.24 -1.88
C GLU A 82 -8.22 -3.75 -2.27
N ALA A 83 -8.60 -2.89 -1.31
CA ALA A 83 -8.62 -1.45 -1.51
C ALA A 83 -7.23 -0.89 -1.82
N GLN A 84 -6.18 -1.39 -1.15
CA GLN A 84 -4.80 -1.01 -1.44
C GLN A 84 -4.38 -1.44 -2.85
N GLN A 85 -4.76 -2.63 -3.27
CA GLN A 85 -4.51 -3.12 -4.63
C GLN A 85 -5.18 -2.24 -5.69
N ALA A 86 -6.41 -1.79 -5.44
CA ALA A 86 -7.13 -0.91 -6.34
C ALA A 86 -6.46 0.47 -6.50
N LEU A 87 -5.71 0.93 -5.50
CA LEU A 87 -4.96 2.18 -5.53
C LEU A 87 -3.58 2.04 -6.20
N THR A 88 -3.10 0.81 -6.35
CA THR A 88 -1.79 0.54 -6.96
C THR A 88 -1.96 0.34 -8.45
N PRO A 89 -1.42 1.21 -9.30
CA PRO A 89 -1.52 1.02 -10.75
C PRO A 89 -0.83 -0.28 -11.16
N PRO A 90 -1.36 -0.98 -12.17
CA PRO A 90 -0.71 -2.18 -12.67
C PRO A 90 0.70 -1.86 -13.17
N PRO A 91 1.65 -2.78 -13.02
CA PRO A 91 3.00 -2.56 -13.52
C PRO A 91 2.96 -2.30 -15.02
N VAL A 92 3.56 -1.20 -15.43
CA VAL A 92 3.72 -0.89 -16.85
C VAL A 92 4.67 -1.94 -17.43
N ARG A 93 4.14 -2.75 -18.34
CA ARG A 93 4.94 -3.71 -19.10
C ARG A 93 5.65 -3.02 -20.26
#